data_13927a738266bfe9aeff1402a3cdb3e0
#
_entry.id   13927a738266bfe9aeff1402a3cdb3e0
#
_cell.length_a   1.000
_cell.length_b   1.000
_cell.length_c   1.000
_cell.angle_alpha   90.00
_cell.angle_beta   90.00
_cell.angle_gamma   90.00
#
_symmetry.space_group_name_H-M   'P 1'
#
loop_
_entity.id
_entity.type
_entity.pdbx_description
1 polymer ?
#
loop_
_entity_poly.entity_id
_entity_poly.type
_entity_poly.pdbx_seq_one_letter_code
_entity_poly.pdbx_strand_id
1 'polypeptide(L)'
;DNPKKRFPIIGEKTQSFDISLLQEDYAHHEELTSGLAHSSIAIRGGMGSTFSCPVCTGSGLTSVLNLPGDWLIEVKNETYQTCSGWLRGANDCFAYKGFQIINITPPNKKDFYIVNTHMDAGRRDSDRNAREKQLEHIVSEIKQKTDKKALIVAGDLNLNSKDPEDMELLKNFKKELFLMDTFQNTQIDKRWSILDYILLRQGENVKFKIYSVGEDESFFSEDGPLSDHPALFIELSIY
;
A
#
# COMPACT_ATOMS: atom_id res chain seq x y z
N ASP A 1 -20.85 10.65 2.18
CA ASP A 1 -19.70 10.00 2.84
C ASP A 1 -20.12 9.24 4.09
N ASN A 2 -20.23 7.93 4.01
CA ASN A 2 -20.55 7.08 5.16
C ASN A 2 -19.56 5.89 5.21
N PRO A 3 -18.45 6.00 5.94
CA PRO A 3 -17.45 4.93 6.07
C PRO A 3 -18.07 3.60 6.52
N LYS A 4 -19.00 3.63 7.46
CA LYS A 4 -19.68 2.42 7.96
C LYS A 4 -20.46 1.64 6.90
N LYS A 5 -20.91 2.31 5.83
CA LYS A 5 -21.54 1.62 4.69
C LYS A 5 -20.51 1.19 3.65
N ARG A 6 -19.46 2.00 3.39
CA ARG A 6 -18.49 1.74 2.33
C ARG A 6 -17.50 0.64 2.69
N PHE A 7 -16.98 0.64 3.92
CA PHE A 7 -15.92 -0.30 4.31
C PHE A 7 -16.36 -1.77 4.23
N PRO A 8 -17.57 -2.19 4.65
CA PRO A 8 -18.03 -3.57 4.42
C PRO A 8 -18.08 -3.95 2.94
N ILE A 9 -18.53 -3.02 2.07
CA ILE A 9 -18.57 -3.26 0.61
C ILE A 9 -17.14 -3.37 0.05
N ILE A 10 -16.19 -2.54 0.50
CA ILE A 10 -14.77 -2.67 0.13
C ILE A 10 -14.26 -4.04 0.56
N GLY A 11 -14.52 -4.47 1.80
CA GLY A 11 -14.14 -5.78 2.30
C GLY A 11 -14.68 -6.92 1.43
N GLU A 12 -15.96 -6.87 1.03
CA GLU A 12 -16.56 -7.84 0.13
C GLU A 12 -15.84 -7.89 -1.23
N LYS A 13 -15.54 -6.72 -1.81
CA LYS A 13 -14.87 -6.65 -3.12
C LYS A 13 -13.43 -7.18 -3.11
N THR A 14 -12.74 -7.14 -1.97
CA THR A 14 -11.38 -7.74 -1.86
C THR A 14 -11.37 -9.24 -2.09
N GLN A 15 -12.52 -9.93 -2.01
CA GLN A 15 -12.62 -11.37 -2.25
C GLN A 15 -12.31 -11.78 -3.69
N SER A 16 -12.34 -10.83 -4.63
CA SER A 16 -12.00 -11.05 -6.05
C SER A 16 -10.49 -11.06 -6.32
N PHE A 17 -9.67 -10.77 -5.30
CA PHE A 17 -8.22 -10.67 -5.41
C PHE A 17 -7.53 -11.62 -4.44
N ASP A 18 -6.39 -12.19 -4.86
CA ASP A 18 -5.56 -13.01 -3.97
C ASP A 18 -4.95 -12.18 -2.83
N ILE A 19 -4.60 -10.93 -3.12
CA ILE A 19 -3.99 -10.00 -2.17
C ILE A 19 -4.54 -8.60 -2.42
N SER A 20 -5.07 -7.97 -1.36
CA SER A 20 -5.50 -6.57 -1.38
C SER A 20 -4.76 -5.76 -0.33
N LEU A 21 -4.21 -4.63 -0.74
CA LEU A 21 -3.44 -3.72 0.10
C LEU A 21 -4.25 -2.44 0.29
N LEU A 22 -4.71 -2.22 1.51
CA LEU A 22 -5.65 -1.15 1.85
C LEU A 22 -4.98 -0.12 2.75
N GLN A 23 -5.35 1.15 2.57
CA GLN A 23 -4.88 2.29 3.34
C GLN A 23 -6.08 3.02 3.94
N GLU A 24 -5.84 3.77 5.01
CA GLU A 24 -6.81 4.65 5.69
C GLU A 24 -7.98 3.96 6.39
N ASP A 25 -7.88 2.67 6.75
CA ASP A 25 -8.95 2.01 7.50
C ASP A 25 -9.08 2.47 8.95
N TYR A 26 -8.01 2.98 9.57
CA TYR A 26 -7.95 3.57 10.91
C TYR A 26 -9.00 3.03 11.90
N ALA A 27 -10.02 3.86 12.23
CA ALA A 27 -11.10 3.51 13.16
C ALA A 27 -12.18 2.60 12.53
N HIS A 28 -12.08 2.29 11.25
CA HIS A 28 -13.08 1.52 10.48
C HIS A 28 -12.62 0.11 10.11
N HIS A 29 -11.59 -0.37 10.78
CA HIS A 29 -11.06 -1.72 10.55
C HIS A 29 -12.09 -2.83 10.80
N GLU A 30 -12.93 -2.67 11.82
CA GLU A 30 -13.99 -3.64 12.12
C GLU A 30 -15.05 -3.66 11.03
N GLU A 31 -15.46 -2.49 10.53
CA GLU A 31 -16.39 -2.40 9.41
C GLU A 31 -15.79 -3.03 8.14
N LEU A 32 -14.52 -2.77 7.85
CA LEU A 32 -13.81 -3.39 6.72
C LEU A 32 -13.82 -4.92 6.82
N THR A 33 -13.42 -5.45 7.97
CA THR A 33 -13.29 -6.89 8.18
C THR A 33 -14.65 -7.59 8.24
N SER A 34 -15.73 -6.88 8.57
CA SER A 34 -17.09 -7.45 8.55
C SER A 34 -17.57 -7.85 7.14
N GLY A 35 -16.97 -7.28 6.09
CA GLY A 35 -17.25 -7.63 4.69
C GLY A 35 -16.39 -8.75 4.12
N LEU A 36 -15.39 -9.24 4.87
CA LEU A 36 -14.48 -10.27 4.40
C LEU A 36 -15.09 -11.68 4.42
N ALA A 37 -14.63 -12.56 3.53
CA ALA A 37 -14.93 -13.97 3.62
C ALA A 37 -14.27 -14.60 4.88
N HIS A 38 -14.86 -15.66 5.42
CA HIS A 38 -14.31 -16.37 6.58
C HIS A 38 -12.91 -16.97 6.33
N SER A 39 -12.55 -17.24 5.07
CA SER A 39 -11.25 -17.74 4.68
C SER A 39 -10.20 -16.65 4.49
N SER A 40 -10.60 -15.39 4.44
CA SER A 40 -9.69 -14.26 4.28
C SER A 40 -8.87 -14.01 5.52
N ILE A 41 -7.58 -13.70 5.36
CA ILE A 41 -6.68 -13.29 6.44
C ILE A 41 -6.52 -11.78 6.34
N ALA A 42 -7.02 -11.05 7.32
CA ALA A 42 -6.80 -9.61 7.44
C ALA A 42 -5.61 -9.34 8.38
N ILE A 43 -4.59 -8.68 7.87
CA ILE A 43 -3.39 -8.31 8.62
C ILE A 43 -3.40 -6.82 8.82
N ARG A 44 -3.73 -6.39 10.02
CA ARG A 44 -3.72 -4.98 10.41
C ARG A 44 -2.28 -4.48 10.57
N GLY A 45 -2.03 -3.26 10.14
CA GLY A 45 -0.76 -2.58 10.32
C GLY A 45 -0.46 -2.20 11.77
N GLY A 46 0.67 -1.55 11.99
CA GLY A 46 1.14 -1.16 13.33
C GLY A 46 0.05 -0.45 14.12
N MET A 47 -0.15 -0.90 15.35
CA MET A 47 -1.12 -0.31 16.27
C MET A 47 -0.44 0.77 17.10
N GLY A 48 -1.10 1.89 17.22
CA GLY A 48 -0.73 3.00 18.09
C GLY A 48 -1.93 3.92 18.20
N SER A 49 -2.05 4.64 19.30
CA SER A 49 -3.04 5.72 19.43
C SER A 49 -2.35 6.97 19.93
N THR A 50 -2.54 8.09 19.25
CA THR A 50 -2.20 9.37 19.83
C THR A 50 -3.36 9.81 20.72
N PHE A 51 -3.04 10.31 21.91
CA PHE A 51 -4.02 10.84 22.86
C PHE A 51 -4.87 11.98 22.25
N SER A 52 -4.39 12.56 21.16
CA SER A 52 -4.96 13.73 20.49
C SER A 52 -5.85 13.41 19.28
N CYS A 53 -5.87 12.16 18.78
CA CYS A 53 -6.71 11.77 17.65
C CYS A 53 -7.34 10.39 17.90
N PRO A 54 -8.51 10.32 18.54
CA PRO A 54 -9.16 9.02 18.84
C PRO A 54 -9.61 8.25 17.58
N VAL A 55 -9.65 8.89 16.42
CA VAL A 55 -10.01 8.25 15.14
C VAL A 55 -8.77 7.82 14.32
N CYS A 56 -7.56 8.30 14.68
CA CYS A 56 -6.31 7.92 14.01
C CYS A 56 -5.69 6.68 14.70
N THR A 57 -6.41 5.58 14.75
CA THR A 57 -5.94 4.37 15.43
C THR A 57 -5.03 3.56 14.53
N GLY A 58 -3.75 3.46 14.88
CA GLY A 58 -2.74 2.69 14.15
C GLY A 58 -2.27 3.36 12.87
N SER A 59 -1.69 2.56 11.98
CA SER A 59 -1.13 3.01 10.71
C SER A 59 -2.18 3.25 9.62
N GLY A 60 -3.41 2.79 9.81
CA GLY A 60 -4.46 2.80 8.79
C GLY A 60 -4.21 1.79 7.65
N LEU A 61 -3.28 0.85 7.84
CA LEU A 61 -2.97 -0.18 6.84
C LEU A 61 -3.68 -1.49 7.17
N THR A 62 -4.24 -2.12 6.16
CA THR A 62 -4.69 -3.51 6.22
C THR A 62 -4.33 -4.23 4.93
N SER A 63 -3.70 -5.39 5.06
CA SER A 63 -3.48 -6.33 3.95
C SER A 63 -4.43 -7.49 4.09
N VAL A 64 -5.25 -7.74 3.07
CA VAL A 64 -6.17 -8.89 3.00
C VAL A 64 -5.57 -9.92 2.08
N LEU A 65 -5.45 -11.15 2.58
CA LEU A 65 -4.88 -12.28 1.86
C LEU A 65 -5.94 -13.36 1.69
N ASN A 66 -6.23 -13.72 0.45
CA ASN A 66 -7.13 -14.81 0.03
C ASN A 66 -6.31 -15.94 -0.59
N LEU A 67 -5.20 -16.30 0.06
CA LEU A 67 -4.25 -17.29 -0.40
C LEU A 67 -4.60 -18.69 0.13
N PRO A 68 -4.20 -19.77 -0.56
CA PRO A 68 -4.31 -21.13 -0.04
C PRO A 68 -3.65 -21.27 1.35
N GLY A 69 -4.26 -22.07 2.22
CA GLY A 69 -3.82 -22.19 3.62
C GLY A 69 -2.46 -22.88 3.85
N ASP A 70 -1.86 -23.44 2.80
CA ASP A 70 -0.52 -24.03 2.81
C ASP A 70 0.61 -23.06 2.44
N TRP A 71 0.27 -21.79 2.16
CA TRP A 71 1.26 -20.74 1.95
C TRP A 71 1.75 -20.18 3.29
N LEU A 72 3.06 -20.07 3.45
CA LEU A 72 3.65 -19.47 4.65
C LEU A 72 3.66 -17.95 4.51
N ILE A 73 3.20 -17.27 5.55
CA ILE A 73 3.10 -15.80 5.58
C ILE A 73 3.77 -15.29 6.85
N GLU A 74 4.74 -14.40 6.69
CA GLU A 74 5.38 -13.68 7.79
C GLU A 74 5.20 -12.19 7.58
N VAL A 75 4.88 -11.45 8.62
CA VAL A 75 4.60 -10.01 8.55
C VAL A 75 5.44 -9.24 9.54
N LYS A 76 6.01 -8.13 9.09
CA LYS A 76 6.61 -7.10 9.94
C LYS A 76 5.92 -5.77 9.67
N ASN A 77 5.43 -5.14 10.73
CA ASN A 77 4.90 -3.78 10.70
C ASN A 77 5.97 -2.80 11.18
N GLU A 78 6.17 -1.72 10.42
CA GLU A 78 7.08 -0.64 10.75
C GLU A 78 6.32 0.69 10.79
N THR A 79 6.63 1.52 11.78
CA THR A 79 6.11 2.89 11.87
C THR A 79 7.17 3.86 11.37
N TYR A 80 6.79 4.84 10.56
CA TYR A 80 7.71 5.87 10.12
C TYR A 80 8.27 6.68 11.30
N GLN A 81 9.57 6.92 11.26
CA GLN A 81 10.27 7.71 12.28
C GLN A 81 10.11 9.22 12.07
N THR A 82 9.60 9.62 10.92
CA THR A 82 9.44 11.02 10.52
C THR A 82 8.03 11.24 9.98
N CYS A 83 7.42 12.33 10.39
CA CYS A 83 6.13 12.80 9.88
C CYS A 83 6.15 14.33 9.70
N SER A 84 5.21 14.87 8.91
CA SER A 84 5.03 16.29 8.71
C SER A 84 3.82 16.82 9.47
N GLY A 85 4.07 17.77 10.37
CA GLY A 85 3.04 18.61 11.00
C GLY A 85 2.15 17.95 12.05
N TRP A 86 2.12 18.61 13.21
CA TRP A 86 1.16 18.35 14.29
C TRP A 86 -0.09 19.23 14.20
N LEU A 87 0.05 20.45 13.67
CA LEU A 87 -1.01 21.48 13.63
C LEU A 87 -1.07 22.22 12.29
N ARG A 88 -0.27 21.82 11.30
CA ARG A 88 -0.21 22.44 9.97
C ARG A 88 0.11 21.37 8.91
N GLY A 89 -0.45 21.49 7.74
CA GLY A 89 -0.35 20.49 6.68
C GLY A 89 -1.46 19.46 6.79
N ALA A 90 -1.19 18.23 6.39
CA ALA A 90 -2.14 17.12 6.47
C ALA A 90 -2.29 16.54 7.89
N ASN A 91 -1.52 17.05 8.87
CA ASN A 91 -1.52 16.58 10.26
C ASN A 91 -1.14 15.10 10.41
N ASP A 92 -0.28 14.59 9.55
CA ASP A 92 0.09 13.17 9.47
C ASP A 92 0.74 12.63 10.75
N CYS A 93 1.33 13.52 11.60
CA CYS A 93 1.88 13.11 12.89
C CYS A 93 0.83 12.63 13.91
N PHE A 94 -0.45 12.79 13.63
CA PHE A 94 -1.52 12.21 14.45
C PHE A 94 -1.81 10.75 14.11
N ALA A 95 -1.41 10.30 12.92
CA ALA A 95 -1.50 8.91 12.51
C ALA A 95 -0.15 8.22 12.71
N TYR A 96 -0.15 6.94 13.03
CA TYR A 96 1.06 6.12 13.08
C TYR A 96 1.38 5.54 11.71
N LYS A 97 1.43 6.40 10.67
CA LYS A 97 1.72 5.97 9.31
C LYS A 97 3.01 5.14 9.26
N GLY A 98 3.06 4.22 8.32
CA GLY A 98 4.17 3.29 8.22
C GLY A 98 4.03 2.36 7.04
N PHE A 99 4.61 1.17 7.16
CA PHE A 99 4.53 0.15 6.14
C PHE A 99 4.52 -1.26 6.74
N GLN A 100 3.93 -2.19 6.00
CA GLN A 100 3.95 -3.62 6.27
C GLN A 100 4.93 -4.28 5.30
N ILE A 101 5.80 -5.15 5.80
CA ILE A 101 6.61 -6.06 4.98
C ILE A 101 6.01 -7.44 5.14
N ILE A 102 5.51 -8.00 4.06
CA ILE A 102 4.87 -9.31 4.02
C ILE A 102 5.78 -10.25 3.22
N ASN A 103 6.31 -11.26 3.88
CA ASN A 103 7.05 -12.35 3.23
C ASN A 103 6.09 -13.49 2.93
N ILE A 104 6.01 -13.89 1.68
CA ILE A 104 5.10 -14.95 1.21
C ILE A 104 5.92 -16.06 0.58
N THR A 105 5.75 -17.28 1.10
CA THR A 105 6.39 -18.49 0.57
C THR A 105 5.33 -19.47 0.09
N PRO A 106 5.10 -19.60 -1.23
CA PRO A 106 4.24 -20.62 -1.78
C PRO A 106 4.83 -22.01 -1.57
N PRO A 107 4.01 -23.08 -1.49
CA PRO A 107 4.49 -24.46 -1.39
C PRO A 107 5.48 -24.82 -2.51
N ASN A 108 6.61 -25.41 -2.13
CA ASN A 108 7.66 -25.85 -3.07
C ASN A 108 8.27 -24.73 -3.95
N LYS A 109 8.08 -23.46 -3.57
CA LYS A 109 8.67 -22.29 -4.25
C LYS A 109 9.52 -21.47 -3.27
N LYS A 110 10.26 -20.52 -3.82
CA LYS A 110 10.99 -19.52 -3.05
C LYS A 110 10.07 -18.37 -2.66
N ASP A 111 10.45 -17.70 -1.61
CA ASP A 111 9.75 -16.55 -1.06
C ASP A 111 9.86 -15.31 -1.95
N PHE A 112 8.86 -14.46 -1.84
CA PHE A 112 8.83 -13.10 -2.36
C PHE A 112 8.24 -12.14 -1.33
N TYR A 113 8.46 -10.86 -1.53
CA TYR A 113 8.07 -9.83 -0.58
C TYR A 113 7.06 -8.86 -1.17
N ILE A 114 6.12 -8.42 -0.32
CA ILE A 114 5.20 -7.33 -0.61
C ILE A 114 5.35 -6.27 0.47
N VAL A 115 5.35 -5.01 0.06
CA VAL A 115 5.29 -3.86 0.96
C VAL A 115 3.99 -3.12 0.71
N ASN A 116 3.16 -2.99 1.74
CA ASN A 116 2.00 -2.11 1.78
C ASN A 116 2.37 -0.85 2.56
N THR A 117 2.15 0.33 1.99
CA THR A 117 2.51 1.59 2.64
C THR A 117 1.52 2.72 2.38
N HIS A 118 1.48 3.67 3.31
CA HIS A 118 0.83 4.96 3.15
C HIS A 118 1.75 6.04 3.72
N MET A 119 2.24 6.91 2.86
CA MET A 119 3.18 7.97 3.20
C MET A 119 2.45 9.28 3.57
N ASP A 120 3.19 10.25 4.11
CA ASP A 120 2.64 11.53 4.49
C ASP A 120 2.03 12.28 3.31
N ALA A 121 0.81 12.79 3.53
CA ALA A 121 0.09 13.61 2.58
C ALA A 121 0.64 15.05 2.53
N GLY A 122 0.00 15.91 1.74
CA GLY A 122 0.33 17.33 1.65
C GLY A 122 1.35 17.67 0.56
N ARG A 123 1.48 18.99 0.32
CA ARG A 123 2.24 19.52 -0.84
C ARG A 123 3.28 20.57 -0.45
N ARG A 124 3.60 20.72 0.84
CA ARG A 124 4.63 21.64 1.35
C ARG A 124 5.99 20.97 1.31
N ASP A 125 7.04 21.77 1.39
CA ASP A 125 8.41 21.27 1.48
C ASP A 125 8.62 20.35 2.69
N SER A 126 7.96 20.67 3.83
CA SER A 126 7.99 19.82 5.01
C SER A 126 7.39 18.42 4.76
N ASP A 127 6.31 18.37 3.98
CA ASP A 127 5.61 17.12 3.66
C ASP A 127 6.48 16.29 2.70
N ARG A 128 7.09 16.93 1.70
CA ARG A 128 8.04 16.29 0.78
C ARG A 128 9.28 15.77 1.51
N ASN A 129 9.86 16.58 2.41
CA ASN A 129 11.01 16.15 3.21
C ASN A 129 10.66 14.96 4.12
N ALA A 130 9.43 14.89 4.65
CA ALA A 130 8.98 13.74 5.41
C ALA A 130 8.90 12.50 4.51
N ARG A 131 8.29 12.59 3.32
CA ARG A 131 8.23 11.49 2.35
C ARG A 131 9.62 11.03 1.92
N GLU A 132 10.57 11.92 1.68
CA GLU A 132 11.95 11.54 1.38
C GLU A 132 12.54 10.64 2.46
N LYS A 133 12.44 11.02 3.73
CA LYS A 133 12.91 10.21 4.86
C LYS A 133 12.12 8.91 5.05
N GLN A 134 10.83 8.91 4.72
CA GLN A 134 10.01 7.71 4.74
C GLN A 134 10.43 6.73 3.65
N LEU A 135 10.77 7.20 2.45
CA LEU A 135 11.36 6.38 1.38
C LEU A 135 12.72 5.81 1.79
N GLU A 136 13.59 6.61 2.40
CA GLU A 136 14.88 6.15 2.94
C GLU A 136 14.70 5.06 3.99
N HIS A 137 13.68 5.17 4.86
CA HIS A 137 13.36 4.16 5.85
C HIS A 137 12.94 2.85 5.19
N ILE A 138 12.02 2.89 4.21
CA ILE A 138 11.64 1.70 3.42
C ILE A 138 12.87 1.09 2.75
N VAL A 139 13.71 1.90 2.09
CA VAL A 139 14.93 1.43 1.41
C VAL A 139 15.85 0.69 2.38
N SER A 140 16.08 1.26 3.57
CA SER A 140 16.94 0.66 4.59
C SER A 140 16.42 -0.71 5.04
N GLU A 141 15.14 -0.82 5.38
CA GLU A 141 14.52 -2.05 5.83
C GLU A 141 14.48 -3.13 4.74
N ILE A 142 14.15 -2.73 3.52
CA ILE A 142 14.06 -3.64 2.38
C ILE A 142 15.46 -4.18 1.99
N LYS A 143 16.48 -3.35 1.94
CA LYS A 143 17.86 -3.80 1.62
C LYS A 143 18.36 -4.82 2.63
N GLN A 144 18.04 -4.68 3.90
CA GLN A 144 18.44 -5.62 4.93
C GLN A 144 17.74 -6.98 4.81
N LYS A 145 16.49 -7.03 4.37
CA LYS A 145 15.63 -8.23 4.43
C LYS A 145 15.48 -8.95 3.10
N THR A 146 15.56 -8.22 2.00
CA THR A 146 15.08 -8.73 0.71
C THR A 146 16.15 -8.69 -0.38
N ASP A 147 17.45 -8.78 -0.01
CA ASP A 147 18.53 -8.74 -1.01
C ASP A 147 18.25 -9.76 -2.12
N LYS A 148 18.22 -9.27 -3.38
CA LYS A 148 17.98 -10.07 -4.58
C LYS A 148 16.65 -10.85 -4.64
N LYS A 149 15.76 -10.67 -3.67
CA LYS A 149 14.43 -11.29 -3.66
C LYS A 149 13.47 -10.54 -4.58
N ALA A 150 12.48 -11.24 -5.08
CA ALA A 150 11.35 -10.62 -5.78
C ALA A 150 10.55 -9.76 -4.80
N LEU A 151 10.15 -8.57 -5.24
CA LEU A 151 9.54 -7.57 -4.39
C LEU A 151 8.44 -6.81 -5.13
N ILE A 152 7.32 -6.60 -4.46
CA ILE A 152 6.27 -5.66 -4.86
C ILE A 152 6.18 -4.58 -3.79
N VAL A 153 6.25 -3.31 -4.17
CA VAL A 153 5.96 -2.17 -3.29
C VAL A 153 4.72 -1.50 -3.82
N ALA A 154 3.67 -1.45 -3.01
CA ALA A 154 2.41 -0.85 -3.42
C ALA A 154 1.76 -0.04 -2.29
N GLY A 155 0.91 0.90 -2.67
CA GLY A 155 0.15 1.76 -1.79
C GLY A 155 0.20 3.22 -2.18
N ASP A 156 -0.35 4.07 -1.31
CA ASP A 156 -0.33 5.51 -1.48
C ASP A 156 1.03 6.09 -1.05
N LEU A 157 1.87 6.38 -2.03
CA LEU A 157 3.16 7.04 -1.80
C LEU A 157 3.02 8.57 -1.66
N ASN A 158 1.83 9.12 -1.90
CA ASN A 158 1.59 10.56 -1.90
C ASN A 158 2.55 11.37 -2.81
N LEU A 159 3.24 10.70 -3.73
CA LEU A 159 4.11 11.31 -4.74
C LEU A 159 3.29 11.66 -5.98
N ASN A 160 3.10 12.95 -6.22
CA ASN A 160 2.28 13.40 -7.32
C ASN A 160 3.00 13.25 -8.67
N SER A 161 2.46 12.43 -9.57
CA SER A 161 3.02 12.18 -10.90
C SER A 161 3.16 13.43 -11.78
N LYS A 162 2.53 14.53 -11.42
CA LYS A 162 2.62 15.83 -12.12
C LYS A 162 3.61 16.81 -11.47
N ASP A 163 4.17 16.45 -10.31
CA ASP A 163 5.16 17.26 -9.59
C ASP A 163 6.58 16.76 -9.91
N PRO A 164 7.45 17.57 -10.54
CA PRO A 164 8.80 17.14 -10.90
C PRO A 164 9.67 16.72 -9.72
N GLU A 165 9.50 17.35 -8.55
CA GLU A 165 10.29 17.04 -7.35
C GLU A 165 9.83 15.71 -6.73
N ASP A 166 8.52 15.46 -6.66
CA ASP A 166 7.98 14.15 -6.24
C ASP A 166 8.45 13.04 -7.21
N MET A 167 8.51 13.32 -8.51
CA MET A 167 8.99 12.36 -9.51
C MET A 167 10.49 12.06 -9.39
N GLU A 168 11.30 13.02 -8.96
CA GLU A 168 12.72 12.74 -8.70
C GLU A 168 12.89 11.86 -7.44
N LEU A 169 12.08 12.07 -6.39
CA LEU A 169 12.05 11.17 -5.23
C LEU A 169 11.66 9.74 -5.66
N LEU A 170 10.60 9.59 -6.44
CA LEU A 170 10.16 8.29 -6.95
C LEU A 170 11.24 7.61 -7.80
N LYS A 171 11.90 8.35 -8.66
CA LYS A 171 12.99 7.86 -9.51
C LYS A 171 14.16 7.34 -8.67
N ASN A 172 14.57 8.08 -7.64
CA ASN A 172 15.63 7.69 -6.73
C ASN A 172 15.24 6.44 -5.94
N PHE A 173 14.02 6.38 -5.41
CA PHE A 173 13.48 5.22 -4.72
C PHE A 173 13.49 3.96 -5.61
N LYS A 174 12.98 4.08 -6.84
CA LYS A 174 13.01 2.98 -7.82
C LYS A 174 14.43 2.51 -8.12
N LYS A 175 15.38 3.43 -8.26
CA LYS A 175 16.79 3.11 -8.51
C LYS A 175 17.42 2.36 -7.34
N GLU A 176 17.20 2.80 -6.10
CA GLU A 176 17.76 2.22 -4.88
C GLU A 176 17.33 0.77 -4.66
N LEU A 177 16.11 0.42 -5.05
CA LEU A 177 15.51 -0.91 -4.87
C LEU A 177 15.37 -1.71 -6.17
N PHE A 178 15.85 -1.19 -7.30
CA PHE A 178 15.71 -1.80 -8.64
C PHE A 178 14.25 -2.07 -9.04
N LEU A 179 13.36 -1.13 -8.72
CA LEU A 179 11.93 -1.24 -8.98
C LEU A 179 11.57 -0.72 -10.37
N MET A 180 10.65 -1.42 -11.02
CA MET A 180 9.97 -0.97 -12.23
C MET A 180 8.55 -0.51 -11.87
N ASP A 181 8.09 0.54 -12.51
CA ASP A 181 6.71 1.01 -12.42
C ASP A 181 5.83 0.17 -13.35
N THR A 182 4.81 -0.47 -12.80
CA THR A 182 3.93 -1.35 -13.60
C THR A 182 2.96 -0.58 -14.49
N PHE A 183 2.70 0.69 -14.18
CA PHE A 183 1.78 1.57 -14.93
C PHE A 183 2.47 2.44 -15.98
N GLN A 184 3.78 2.35 -16.15
CA GLN A 184 4.56 3.25 -17.01
C GLN A 184 4.11 3.27 -18.48
N ASN A 185 3.49 2.19 -18.96
CA ASN A 185 3.03 2.03 -20.34
C ASN A 185 1.52 1.87 -20.48
N THR A 186 0.75 2.08 -19.42
CA THR A 186 -0.70 1.96 -19.44
C THR A 186 -1.37 3.31 -19.71
N GLN A 187 -2.54 3.28 -20.35
CA GLN A 187 -3.38 4.46 -20.54
C GLN A 187 -4.34 4.63 -19.35
N ILE A 188 -3.78 4.78 -18.15
CA ILE A 188 -4.62 5.18 -17.01
C ILE A 188 -5.15 6.59 -17.28
N ASP A 189 -6.38 6.84 -16.87
CA ASP A 189 -7.00 8.14 -17.03
C ASP A 189 -6.16 9.23 -16.35
N LYS A 190 -5.56 10.09 -17.18
CA LYS A 190 -4.65 11.13 -16.72
C LYS A 190 -5.36 12.37 -16.16
N ARG A 191 -6.67 12.34 -15.97
CA ARG A 191 -7.44 13.47 -15.44
C ARG A 191 -7.15 13.71 -13.95
N TRP A 192 -6.72 12.72 -13.22
CA TRP A 192 -6.32 12.85 -11.82
C TRP A 192 -4.81 12.59 -11.62
N SER A 193 -4.26 13.08 -10.51
CA SER A 193 -2.85 12.86 -10.18
C SER A 193 -2.68 11.48 -9.58
N ILE A 194 -1.81 10.67 -10.15
CA ILE A 194 -1.46 9.37 -9.57
C ILE A 194 -0.64 9.62 -8.31
N LEU A 195 -1.12 9.10 -7.19
CA LEU A 195 -0.45 9.08 -5.89
C LEU A 195 -0.15 7.65 -5.45
N ASP A 196 -0.93 6.70 -5.99
CA ASP A 196 -0.85 5.29 -5.71
C ASP A 196 0.00 4.59 -6.75
N TYR A 197 0.84 3.68 -6.30
CA TYR A 197 1.80 2.99 -7.16
C TYR A 197 1.82 1.50 -6.88
N ILE A 198 2.09 0.72 -7.94
CA ILE A 198 2.50 -0.68 -7.84
C ILE A 198 3.85 -0.79 -8.53
N LEU A 199 4.90 -0.95 -7.74
CA LEU A 199 6.28 -1.03 -8.18
C LEU A 199 6.79 -2.46 -7.98
N LEU A 200 7.58 -2.97 -8.93
CA LEU A 200 7.97 -4.36 -8.94
C LEU A 200 9.47 -4.54 -9.20
N ARG A 201 10.11 -5.45 -8.46
CA ARG A 201 11.46 -5.96 -8.70
C ARG A 201 11.44 -7.46 -8.94
N GLN A 202 12.07 -7.90 -10.01
CA GLN A 202 12.33 -9.33 -10.25
C GLN A 202 13.38 -9.84 -9.27
N GLY A 203 13.18 -11.01 -8.70
CA GLY A 203 14.17 -11.67 -7.86
C GLY A 203 15.14 -12.56 -8.67
N GLU A 204 16.14 -13.14 -8.02
CA GLU A 204 17.01 -14.15 -8.66
C GLU A 204 16.26 -15.47 -8.86
N ASN A 205 15.50 -15.92 -7.85
CA ASN A 205 14.86 -17.22 -7.79
C ASN A 205 13.34 -17.19 -8.02
N VAL A 206 12.73 -16.01 -8.01
CA VAL A 206 11.31 -15.79 -8.26
C VAL A 206 11.17 -14.67 -9.29
N LYS A 207 10.37 -14.93 -10.30
CA LYS A 207 10.06 -13.95 -11.35
C LYS A 207 8.56 -13.72 -11.40
N PHE A 208 8.20 -12.50 -11.76
CA PHE A 208 6.83 -12.09 -12.00
C PHE A 208 6.59 -11.90 -13.50
N LYS A 209 5.53 -12.51 -14.01
CA LYS A 209 5.05 -12.22 -15.36
C LYS A 209 3.73 -11.47 -15.24
N ILE A 210 3.72 -10.22 -15.66
CA ILE A 210 2.53 -9.35 -15.65
C ILE A 210 1.67 -9.69 -16.87
N TYR A 211 0.37 -9.86 -16.66
CA TYR A 211 -0.63 -10.07 -17.70
C TYR A 211 -1.47 -8.80 -17.92
N SER A 212 -1.90 -8.15 -16.83
CA SER A 212 -2.66 -6.92 -16.91
C SER A 212 -2.40 -6.02 -15.71
N VAL A 213 -2.60 -4.73 -15.90
CA VAL A 213 -2.59 -3.68 -14.87
C VAL A 213 -3.67 -2.67 -15.22
N GLY A 214 -4.30 -2.07 -14.21
CA GLY A 214 -5.35 -1.08 -14.47
C GLY A 214 -6.01 -0.56 -13.21
N GLU A 215 -7.12 0.12 -13.43
CA GLU A 215 -8.08 0.52 -12.41
C GLU A 215 -9.26 -0.45 -12.41
N ASP A 216 -9.70 -0.86 -11.21
CA ASP A 216 -10.90 -1.65 -11.07
C ASP A 216 -12.13 -0.74 -10.87
N GLU A 217 -12.87 -0.55 -11.94
CA GLU A 217 -14.09 0.26 -11.93
C GLU A 217 -15.23 -0.35 -11.11
N SER A 218 -15.09 -1.58 -10.61
CA SER A 218 -16.11 -2.21 -9.78
C SER A 218 -16.18 -1.64 -8.36
N PHE A 219 -15.18 -0.85 -7.91
CA PHE A 219 -15.19 -0.21 -6.59
C PHE A 219 -16.14 0.99 -6.52
N PHE A 220 -17.37 0.75 -6.93
CA PHE A 220 -18.51 1.67 -6.87
C PHE A 220 -19.68 1.04 -6.13
N SER A 221 -20.52 1.89 -5.54
CA SER A 221 -21.83 1.55 -4.98
C SER A 221 -22.93 2.41 -5.64
N GLU A 222 -24.16 2.20 -5.26
CA GLU A 222 -25.29 3.06 -5.69
C GLU A 222 -25.08 4.53 -5.27
N ASP A 223 -24.36 4.76 -4.18
CA ASP A 223 -24.05 6.10 -3.64
C ASP A 223 -22.82 6.75 -4.30
N GLY A 224 -22.14 6.07 -5.24
CA GLY A 224 -20.93 6.54 -5.94
C GLY A 224 -19.66 5.73 -5.62
N PRO A 225 -18.47 6.32 -5.85
CA PRO A 225 -17.20 5.63 -5.61
C PRO A 225 -17.00 5.29 -4.14
N LEU A 226 -16.45 4.11 -3.87
CA LEU A 226 -16.18 3.61 -2.52
C LEU A 226 -14.97 4.29 -1.86
N SER A 227 -14.09 4.88 -2.65
CA SER A 227 -12.92 5.67 -2.23
C SER A 227 -12.80 6.91 -3.11
N ASP A 228 -12.07 7.91 -2.66
CA ASP A 228 -11.63 9.08 -3.43
C ASP A 228 -10.36 8.76 -4.25
N HIS A 229 -9.75 7.61 -4.01
CA HIS A 229 -8.71 7.02 -4.85
C HIS A 229 -9.28 5.85 -5.67
N PRO A 230 -8.84 5.64 -6.92
CA PRO A 230 -9.21 4.46 -7.69
C PRO A 230 -8.57 3.20 -7.10
N ALA A 231 -9.24 2.08 -7.22
CA ALA A 231 -8.65 0.79 -6.91
C ALA A 231 -7.72 0.36 -8.05
N LEU A 232 -6.43 0.27 -7.78
CA LEU A 232 -5.44 -0.18 -8.76
C LEU A 232 -5.22 -1.69 -8.63
N PHE A 233 -5.07 -2.39 -9.76
CA PHE A 233 -4.79 -3.81 -9.75
C PHE A 233 -3.65 -4.21 -10.69
N ILE A 234 -3.03 -5.33 -10.39
CA ILE A 234 -2.08 -6.03 -11.23
C ILE A 234 -2.44 -7.52 -11.24
N GLU A 235 -2.50 -8.11 -12.41
CA GLU A 235 -2.61 -9.55 -12.60
C GLU A 235 -1.25 -10.10 -13.04
N LEU A 236 -0.73 -11.06 -12.28
CA LEU A 236 0.59 -11.64 -12.54
C LEU A 236 0.64 -13.14 -12.20
N SER A 237 1.61 -13.83 -12.75
CA SER A 237 2.01 -15.15 -12.27
C SER A 237 3.40 -15.14 -11.66
N ILE A 238 3.62 -16.09 -10.75
CA ILE A 238 4.88 -16.29 -10.02
C ILE A 238 5.53 -17.59 -10.52
N TYR A 239 6.77 -17.54 -10.98
CA TYR A 239 7.49 -18.71 -11.51
C TYR A 239 8.98 -18.70 -11.13
#